data_d4b1715b816a5d41551b00ac0291fee5
#
_entry.id   d4b1715b816a5d41551b00ac0291fee5
#
_cell.length_a   1.000
_cell.length_b   1.000
_cell.length_c   1.000
_cell.angle_alpha   90.00
_cell.angle_beta   90.00
_cell.angle_gamma   90.00
#
_symmetry.space_group_name_H-M   'P 1'
#
loop_
_entity.id
_entity.type
_entity.pdbx_description
1 polymer ?
#
loop_
_entity_poly.entity_id
_entity_poly.type
_entity_poly.pdbx_seq_one_letter_code
_entity_poly.pdbx_strand_id
1 'polypeptide(L)'
;MIASLRGRVQRVHLGTLVLDVAGVGYLVNVSPALSASLNIGDDLLLHTAYIVREDAHLIFGFAAPEELEMFELLRSVTGVGPKSALGIVSAVGVDEIRHAVANEQDGVFKAVSGIGPKTAKLITVTLAGKFISGGSGESADLIAALVGLGYKESESSAALRQVGGNDAQARLRGALKLLSGATK
;
A
#
# COMPACT_ATOMS: atom_id res chain seq x y z
N MET A 1 5.03 7.18 -15.74
CA MET A 1 4.29 6.97 -14.49
C MET A 1 5.00 7.71 -13.37
N ILE A 2 4.28 8.43 -12.51
CA ILE A 2 4.86 9.23 -11.42
C ILE A 2 4.69 8.41 -10.13
N ALA A 3 5.78 7.81 -9.64
CA ALA A 3 5.76 6.91 -8.47
C ALA A 3 6.15 7.62 -7.16
N SER A 4 6.88 8.71 -7.26
CA SER A 4 7.21 9.57 -6.12
C SER A 4 7.46 11.00 -6.60
N LEU A 5 7.25 11.97 -5.71
CA LEU A 5 7.58 13.38 -5.92
C LEU A 5 8.35 13.89 -4.70
N ARG A 6 9.51 14.48 -4.96
CA ARG A 6 10.28 15.21 -3.95
C ARG A 6 10.44 16.66 -4.37
N GLY A 7 10.06 17.58 -3.51
CA GLY A 7 10.13 18.99 -3.82
C GLY A 7 9.74 19.85 -2.64
N ARG A 8 9.47 21.12 -2.92
CA ARG A 8 9.10 22.10 -1.92
C ARG A 8 7.62 22.45 -2.01
N VAL A 9 6.94 22.50 -0.88
CA VAL A 9 5.52 22.88 -0.78
C VAL A 9 5.35 24.34 -1.20
N GLN A 10 4.62 24.57 -2.30
CA GLN A 10 4.35 25.89 -2.85
C GLN A 10 2.99 26.44 -2.39
N ARG A 11 2.01 25.56 -2.22
CA ARG A 11 0.64 25.91 -1.79
C ARG A 11 0.01 24.75 -1.05
N VAL A 12 -0.78 25.04 -0.04
CA VAL A 12 -1.54 24.06 0.74
C VAL A 12 -3.02 24.47 0.78
N HIS A 13 -3.90 23.50 0.52
CA HIS A 13 -5.34 23.57 0.77
C HIS A 13 -5.77 22.28 1.46
N LEU A 14 -6.94 22.31 2.11
CA LEU A 14 -7.46 21.11 2.78
C LEU A 14 -7.62 19.95 1.77
N GLY A 15 -6.85 18.89 1.98
CA GLY A 15 -6.88 17.70 1.13
C GLY A 15 -6.10 17.79 -0.19
N THR A 16 -5.41 18.92 -0.46
CA THR A 16 -4.57 19.08 -1.66
C THR A 16 -3.37 19.98 -1.38
N LEU A 17 -2.30 19.79 -2.12
CA LEU A 17 -1.15 20.68 -2.13
C LEU A 17 -0.57 20.85 -3.53
N VAL A 18 0.20 21.91 -3.74
CA VAL A 18 1.07 22.06 -4.91
C VAL A 18 2.50 21.88 -4.45
N LEU A 19 3.17 20.88 -5.03
CA LEU A 19 4.57 20.58 -4.80
C LEU A 19 5.40 21.07 -5.99
N ASP A 20 6.34 21.97 -5.74
CA ASP A 20 7.31 22.40 -6.74
C ASP A 20 8.43 21.37 -6.85
N VAL A 21 8.55 20.77 -8.01
CA VAL A 21 9.64 19.85 -8.35
C VAL A 21 10.41 20.42 -9.52
N ALA A 22 11.55 21.01 -9.26
CA ALA A 22 12.43 21.64 -10.26
C ALA A 22 11.71 22.67 -11.16
N GLY A 23 10.85 23.52 -10.58
CA GLY A 23 10.12 24.56 -11.29
C GLY A 23 8.78 24.12 -11.89
N VAL A 24 8.39 22.85 -11.72
CA VAL A 24 7.07 22.35 -12.12
C VAL A 24 6.19 22.15 -10.89
N GLY A 25 5.06 22.85 -10.83
CA GLY A 25 4.08 22.70 -9.75
C GLY A 25 3.13 21.51 -9.97
N TYR A 26 3.25 20.48 -9.18
CA TYR A 26 2.36 19.32 -9.21
C TYR A 26 1.22 19.48 -8.21
N LEU A 27 -0.03 19.43 -8.69
CA LEU A 27 -1.21 19.38 -7.82
C LEU A 27 -1.41 17.95 -7.34
N VAL A 28 -1.27 17.74 -6.03
CA VAL A 28 -1.35 16.43 -5.39
C VAL A 28 -2.52 16.38 -4.43
N ASN A 29 -3.37 15.35 -4.55
CA ASN A 29 -4.40 15.02 -3.56
C ASN A 29 -3.74 14.26 -2.41
N VAL A 30 -3.94 14.75 -1.20
CA VAL A 30 -3.35 14.17 0.03
C VAL A 30 -4.42 14.04 1.11
N SER A 31 -4.10 13.37 2.23
CA SER A 31 -5.00 13.36 3.37
C SER A 31 -5.18 14.76 3.97
N PRO A 32 -6.37 15.09 4.50
CA PRO A 32 -6.58 16.35 5.22
C PRO A 32 -5.60 16.55 6.38
N ALA A 33 -5.25 15.48 7.08
CA ALA A 33 -4.27 15.52 8.18
C ALA A 33 -2.88 15.91 7.68
N LEU A 34 -2.41 15.31 6.59
CA LEU A 34 -1.12 15.65 5.98
C LEU A 34 -1.11 17.10 5.52
N SER A 35 -2.15 17.55 4.78
CA SER A 35 -2.20 18.94 4.32
C SER A 35 -2.22 19.94 5.47
N ALA A 36 -2.88 19.61 6.60
CA ALA A 36 -2.93 20.49 7.77
C ALA A 36 -1.61 20.56 8.55
N SER A 37 -0.73 19.55 8.42
CA SER A 37 0.58 19.52 9.10
C SER A 37 1.70 20.24 8.34
N LEU A 38 1.45 20.67 7.08
CA LEU A 38 2.46 21.22 6.20
C LEU A 38 2.38 22.75 6.11
N ASN A 39 3.54 23.37 5.95
CA ASN A 39 3.68 24.81 5.69
C ASN A 39 4.25 25.04 4.29
N ILE A 40 3.97 26.23 3.74
CA ILE A 40 4.63 26.68 2.49
C ILE A 40 6.12 26.78 2.71
N GLY A 41 6.89 26.17 1.81
CA GLY A 41 8.36 26.12 1.88
C GLY A 41 8.94 24.83 2.46
N ASP A 42 8.12 23.97 3.06
CA ASP A 42 8.57 22.67 3.58
C ASP A 42 9.10 21.78 2.45
N ASP A 43 10.17 21.06 2.72
CA ASP A 43 10.67 20.01 1.84
C ASP A 43 9.88 18.71 2.09
N LEU A 44 9.33 18.12 1.05
CA LEU A 44 8.42 16.99 1.14
C LEU A 44 8.78 15.89 0.13
N LEU A 45 8.77 14.64 0.58
CA LEU A 45 8.76 13.45 -0.26
C LEU A 45 7.39 12.79 -0.15
N LEU A 46 6.76 12.54 -1.28
CA LEU A 46 5.50 11.80 -1.37
C LEU A 46 5.70 10.53 -2.20
N HIS A 47 5.15 9.43 -1.72
CA HIS A 47 4.87 8.23 -2.51
C HIS A 47 3.58 8.47 -3.27
N THR A 48 3.54 8.24 -4.58
CA THR A 48 2.42 8.73 -5.39
C THR A 48 1.76 7.66 -6.24
N ALA A 49 0.43 7.74 -6.33
CA ALA A 49 -0.38 7.06 -7.33
C ALA A 49 -0.78 8.06 -8.41
N TYR A 50 -0.37 7.80 -9.66
CA TYR A 50 -0.76 8.59 -10.82
C TYR A 50 -1.88 7.91 -11.58
N ILE A 51 -3.04 8.56 -11.65
CA ILE A 51 -4.26 8.02 -12.23
C ILE A 51 -4.64 8.85 -13.44
N VAL A 52 -4.68 8.20 -14.59
CA VAL A 52 -5.09 8.80 -15.85
C VAL A 52 -6.53 8.39 -16.15
N ARG A 53 -7.35 9.38 -16.47
CA ARG A 53 -8.72 9.22 -16.99
C ARG A 53 -8.82 9.97 -18.31
N GLU A 54 -9.92 9.79 -19.04
CA GLU A 54 -10.16 10.48 -20.30
C GLU A 54 -10.16 12.01 -20.15
N ASP A 55 -10.67 12.50 -19.01
CA ASP A 55 -10.90 13.92 -18.74
C ASP A 55 -9.95 14.52 -17.68
N ALA A 56 -9.13 13.69 -17.01
CA ALA A 56 -8.30 14.17 -15.90
C ALA A 56 -7.05 13.29 -15.63
N HIS A 57 -5.98 13.98 -15.23
CA HIS A 57 -4.77 13.39 -14.69
C HIS A 57 -4.71 13.72 -13.19
N LEU A 58 -4.77 12.70 -12.34
CA LEU A 58 -4.82 12.87 -10.89
C LEU A 58 -3.58 12.25 -10.25
N ILE A 59 -3.00 12.98 -9.30
CA ILE A 59 -1.92 12.48 -8.44
C ILE A 59 -2.47 12.41 -7.02
N PHE A 60 -2.29 11.25 -6.39
CA PHE A 60 -2.55 11.02 -4.98
C PHE A 60 -1.22 10.80 -4.28
N GLY A 61 -0.97 11.51 -3.16
CA GLY A 61 0.30 11.49 -2.46
C GLY A 61 0.13 11.03 -1.01
N PHE A 62 1.10 10.24 -0.56
CA PHE A 62 1.16 9.61 0.75
C PHE A 62 2.52 9.84 1.38
N ALA A 63 2.54 10.06 2.70
CA ALA A 63 3.78 10.25 3.43
C ALA A 63 4.54 8.92 3.63
N ALA A 64 3.82 7.82 3.76
CA ALA A 64 4.37 6.48 3.97
C ALA A 64 4.04 5.55 2.80
N PRO A 65 4.95 4.63 2.41
CA PRO A 65 4.70 3.66 1.35
C PRO A 65 3.54 2.71 1.67
N GLU A 66 3.34 2.37 2.94
CA GLU A 66 2.25 1.50 3.41
C GLU A 66 0.86 2.11 3.16
N GLU A 67 0.75 3.45 3.23
CA GLU A 67 -0.49 4.16 2.89
C GLU A 67 -0.80 4.05 1.39
N LEU A 68 0.23 4.18 0.54
CA LEU A 68 0.09 4.00 -0.90
C LEU A 68 -0.32 2.56 -1.25
N GLU A 69 0.30 1.56 -0.63
CA GLU A 69 -0.06 0.16 -0.82
C GLU A 69 -1.52 -0.11 -0.43
N MET A 70 -1.94 0.39 0.72
CA MET A 70 -3.32 0.24 1.19
C MET A 70 -4.31 0.97 0.26
N PHE A 71 -3.97 2.15 -0.22
CA PHE A 71 -4.75 2.87 -1.21
C PHE A 71 -4.95 2.06 -2.50
N GLU A 72 -3.89 1.43 -3.03
CA GLU A 72 -3.98 0.60 -4.23
C GLU A 72 -4.81 -0.67 -3.99
N LEU A 73 -4.68 -1.29 -2.83
CA LEU A 73 -5.52 -2.43 -2.43
C LEU A 73 -7.00 -2.05 -2.38
N LEU A 74 -7.33 -0.91 -1.75
CA LEU A 74 -8.71 -0.40 -1.66
C LEU A 74 -9.28 -0.07 -3.05
N ARG A 75 -8.49 0.55 -3.93
CA ARG A 75 -8.91 0.85 -5.30
C ARG A 75 -9.23 -0.38 -6.15
N SER A 76 -8.68 -1.52 -5.81
CA SER A 76 -8.99 -2.77 -6.50
C SER A 76 -10.36 -3.35 -6.13
N VAL A 77 -11.01 -2.79 -5.10
CA VAL A 77 -12.35 -3.20 -4.68
C VAL A 77 -13.38 -2.52 -5.56
N THR A 78 -14.29 -3.31 -6.13
CA THR A 78 -15.38 -2.77 -6.95
C THR A 78 -16.24 -1.79 -6.15
N GLY A 79 -16.43 -0.59 -6.70
CA GLY A 79 -17.20 0.48 -6.06
C GLY A 79 -16.36 1.40 -5.15
N VAL A 80 -15.04 1.18 -5.05
CA VAL A 80 -14.12 2.08 -4.36
C VAL A 80 -13.31 2.88 -5.38
N GLY A 81 -13.67 4.13 -5.57
CA GLY A 81 -12.93 5.07 -6.41
C GLY A 81 -11.70 5.66 -5.69
N PRO A 82 -10.81 6.36 -6.42
CA PRO A 82 -9.59 6.93 -5.82
C PRO A 82 -9.85 7.90 -4.66
N LYS A 83 -10.86 8.76 -4.78
CA LYS A 83 -11.22 9.69 -3.68
C LYS A 83 -11.73 8.94 -2.44
N SER A 84 -12.53 7.89 -2.64
CA SER A 84 -13.01 7.04 -1.55
C SER A 84 -11.87 6.27 -0.90
N ALA A 85 -10.94 5.71 -1.69
CA ALA A 85 -9.77 5.02 -1.18
C ALA A 85 -8.89 5.95 -0.33
N LEU A 86 -8.59 7.17 -0.82
CA LEU A 86 -7.87 8.18 -0.02
C LEU A 86 -8.64 8.51 1.27
N GLY A 87 -9.97 8.69 1.18
CA GLY A 87 -10.82 8.96 2.34
C GLY A 87 -10.75 7.85 3.38
N ILE A 88 -10.77 6.58 2.96
CA ILE A 88 -10.66 5.42 3.87
C ILE A 88 -9.29 5.41 4.55
N VAL A 89 -8.19 5.49 3.78
CA VAL A 89 -6.82 5.51 4.35
C VAL A 89 -6.66 6.66 5.33
N SER A 90 -7.19 7.85 4.98
CA SER A 90 -7.08 9.06 5.81
C SER A 90 -7.88 8.99 7.11
N ALA A 91 -9.09 8.41 7.06
CA ALA A 91 -10.02 8.41 8.20
C ALA A 91 -9.79 7.24 9.15
N VAL A 92 -9.41 6.09 8.62
CA VAL A 92 -9.28 4.84 9.37
C VAL A 92 -7.83 4.56 9.74
N GLY A 93 -6.89 4.80 8.81
CA GLY A 93 -5.48 4.44 8.98
C GLY A 93 -5.18 2.98 8.61
N VAL A 94 -3.92 2.72 8.23
CA VAL A 94 -3.51 1.42 7.67
C VAL A 94 -3.69 0.27 8.66
N ASP A 95 -3.27 0.48 9.91
CA ASP A 95 -3.30 -0.59 10.93
C ASP A 95 -4.75 -0.95 11.33
N GLU A 96 -5.62 0.05 11.48
CA GLU A 96 -7.02 -0.19 11.79
C GLU A 96 -7.77 -0.84 10.61
N ILE A 97 -7.41 -0.51 9.36
CA ILE A 97 -7.95 -1.20 8.19
C ILE A 97 -7.57 -2.69 8.24
N ARG A 98 -6.31 -3.01 8.53
CA ARG A 98 -5.85 -4.40 8.65
C ARG A 98 -6.56 -5.14 9.78
N HIS A 99 -6.69 -4.49 10.93
CA HIS A 99 -7.41 -5.04 12.08
C HIS A 99 -8.90 -5.28 11.77
N ALA A 100 -9.57 -4.30 11.18
CA ALA A 100 -10.98 -4.40 10.80
C ALA A 100 -11.24 -5.52 9.80
N VAL A 101 -10.35 -5.70 8.82
CA VAL A 101 -10.43 -6.79 7.83
C VAL A 101 -10.22 -8.15 8.49
N ALA A 102 -9.23 -8.29 9.38
CA ALA A 102 -8.93 -9.55 10.06
C ALA A 102 -10.06 -9.99 11.01
N ASN A 103 -10.83 -9.04 11.55
CA ASN A 103 -11.94 -9.30 12.48
C ASN A 103 -13.34 -9.13 11.83
N GLU A 104 -13.41 -9.04 10.52
CA GLU A 104 -14.66 -8.86 9.74
C GLU A 104 -15.51 -7.65 10.19
N GLN A 105 -14.86 -6.58 10.64
CA GLN A 105 -15.50 -5.38 11.18
C GLN A 105 -15.82 -4.35 10.07
N ASP A 106 -16.82 -4.64 9.24
CA ASP A 106 -17.24 -3.77 8.14
C ASP A 106 -17.79 -2.40 8.61
N GLY A 107 -18.19 -2.28 9.88
CA GLY A 107 -18.69 -1.06 10.49
C GLY A 107 -17.73 0.12 10.40
N VAL A 108 -16.42 -0.15 10.51
CA VAL A 108 -15.36 0.86 10.44
C VAL A 108 -15.40 1.62 9.11
N PHE A 109 -15.63 0.93 8.01
CA PHE A 109 -15.68 1.52 6.67
C PHE A 109 -16.97 2.33 6.42
N LYS A 110 -18.08 1.98 7.08
CA LYS A 110 -19.37 2.69 6.94
C LYS A 110 -19.31 4.12 7.49
N ALA A 111 -18.38 4.43 8.39
CA ALA A 111 -18.18 5.76 8.91
C ALA A 111 -17.56 6.72 7.88
N VAL A 112 -16.99 6.19 6.79
CA VAL A 112 -16.36 7.00 5.75
C VAL A 112 -17.41 7.46 4.74
N SER A 113 -17.45 8.78 4.49
CA SER A 113 -18.40 9.37 3.53
C SER A 113 -18.27 8.73 2.14
N GLY A 114 -19.40 8.35 1.56
CA GLY A 114 -19.46 7.69 0.25
C GLY A 114 -19.27 6.17 0.28
N ILE A 115 -19.12 5.55 1.45
CA ILE A 115 -19.04 4.10 1.62
C ILE A 115 -20.34 3.57 2.22
N GLY A 116 -21.15 2.93 1.38
CA GLY A 116 -22.36 2.27 1.83
C GLY A 116 -22.12 0.88 2.44
N PRO A 117 -23.14 0.29 3.09
CA PRO A 117 -23.00 -1.03 3.76
C PRO A 117 -22.52 -2.14 2.81
N LYS A 118 -23.00 -2.15 1.58
CA LYS A 118 -22.63 -3.14 0.56
C LYS A 118 -21.14 -3.02 0.19
N THR A 119 -20.65 -1.78 -0.01
CA THR A 119 -19.24 -1.51 -0.33
C THR A 119 -18.35 -1.82 0.86
N ALA A 120 -18.76 -1.46 2.09
CA ALA A 120 -18.02 -1.77 3.31
C ALA A 120 -17.79 -3.28 3.47
N LYS A 121 -18.83 -4.09 3.30
CA LYS A 121 -18.72 -5.55 3.33
C LYS A 121 -17.82 -6.09 2.22
N LEU A 122 -17.92 -5.51 1.00
CA LEU A 122 -17.07 -5.91 -0.12
C LEU A 122 -15.60 -5.60 0.12
N ILE A 123 -15.29 -4.45 0.76
CA ILE A 123 -13.93 -4.09 1.19
C ILE A 123 -13.38 -5.18 2.09
N THR A 124 -14.10 -5.53 3.17
CA THR A 124 -13.66 -6.52 4.15
C THR A 124 -13.36 -7.86 3.50
N VAL A 125 -14.29 -8.39 2.71
CA VAL A 125 -14.14 -9.70 2.04
C VAL A 125 -13.00 -9.69 1.02
N THR A 126 -12.91 -8.65 0.19
CA THR A 126 -11.89 -8.58 -0.87
C THR A 126 -10.49 -8.41 -0.28
N LEU A 127 -10.33 -7.55 0.73
CA LEU A 127 -9.03 -7.34 1.37
C LEU A 127 -8.59 -8.55 2.20
N ALA A 128 -9.52 -9.25 2.88
CA ALA A 128 -9.21 -10.50 3.58
C ALA A 128 -8.58 -11.52 2.62
N GLY A 129 -9.19 -11.72 1.45
CA GLY A 129 -8.62 -12.57 0.40
C GLY A 129 -7.24 -12.14 -0.06
N LYS A 130 -7.00 -10.83 -0.19
CA LYS A 130 -5.70 -10.28 -0.62
C LYS A 130 -4.64 -10.33 0.48
N PHE A 131 -4.99 -10.12 1.74
CA PHE A 131 -4.04 -10.24 2.85
C PHE A 131 -3.60 -11.69 3.06
N ILE A 132 -4.53 -12.64 2.88
CA ILE A 132 -4.19 -14.08 2.88
C ILE A 132 -3.30 -14.41 1.67
N SER A 133 -3.64 -13.90 0.48
CA SER A 133 -2.86 -14.12 -0.75
C SER A 133 -1.56 -13.32 -0.78
N GLY A 134 -1.50 -12.12 -0.20
CA GLY A 134 -0.30 -11.27 -0.14
C GLY A 134 0.78 -11.84 0.76
N GLY A 135 0.39 -12.44 1.90
CA GLY A 135 1.31 -13.24 2.72
C GLY A 135 1.70 -14.57 2.07
N SER A 136 0.80 -15.16 1.27
CA SER A 136 1.07 -16.39 0.52
C SER A 136 1.66 -16.13 -0.87
N GLY A 137 1.38 -14.98 -1.51
CA GLY A 137 1.93 -14.60 -2.81
C GLY A 137 3.43 -14.35 -2.74
N GLU A 138 3.88 -13.50 -1.82
CA GLU A 138 5.31 -13.26 -1.62
C GLU A 138 6.03 -14.55 -1.18
N SER A 139 5.41 -15.33 -0.29
CA SER A 139 5.96 -16.63 0.09
C SER A 139 5.92 -17.64 -1.06
N ALA A 140 4.88 -17.63 -1.90
CA ALA A 140 4.78 -18.48 -3.07
C ALA A 140 5.81 -18.09 -4.15
N ASP A 141 6.03 -16.80 -4.38
CA ASP A 141 7.06 -16.30 -5.30
C ASP A 141 8.47 -16.64 -4.80
N LEU A 142 8.71 -16.55 -3.49
CA LEU A 142 9.97 -16.96 -2.88
C LEU A 142 10.17 -18.50 -2.93
N ILE A 143 9.12 -19.28 -2.74
CA ILE A 143 9.15 -20.73 -2.92
C ILE A 143 9.44 -21.06 -4.38
N ALA A 144 8.74 -20.44 -5.33
CA ALA A 144 8.97 -20.65 -6.76
C ALA A 144 10.41 -20.28 -7.19
N ALA A 145 10.96 -19.19 -6.64
CA ALA A 145 12.35 -18.81 -6.86
C ALA A 145 13.33 -19.87 -6.33
N LEU A 146 13.11 -20.42 -5.12
CA LEU A 146 13.95 -21.47 -4.54
C LEU A 146 13.82 -22.78 -5.32
N VAL A 147 12.61 -23.13 -5.76
CA VAL A 147 12.38 -24.31 -6.62
C VAL A 147 13.08 -24.14 -7.97
N GLY A 148 13.04 -22.93 -8.56
CA GLY A 148 13.79 -22.60 -9.78
C GLY A 148 15.31 -22.72 -9.62
N LEU A 149 15.83 -22.60 -8.39
CA LEU A 149 17.24 -22.85 -8.02
C LEU A 149 17.55 -24.33 -7.71
N GLY A 150 16.55 -25.23 -7.82
CA GLY A 150 16.73 -26.67 -7.70
C GLY A 150 16.41 -27.26 -6.30
N TYR A 151 15.88 -26.45 -5.37
CA TYR A 151 15.43 -26.94 -4.05
C TYR A 151 14.02 -27.54 -4.15
N LYS A 152 13.70 -28.50 -3.27
CA LYS A 152 12.34 -29.05 -3.20
C LYS A 152 11.37 -28.04 -2.59
N GLU A 153 10.13 -28.04 -3.03
CA GLU A 153 9.09 -27.15 -2.54
C GLU A 153 8.88 -27.26 -1.02
N SER A 154 8.89 -28.50 -0.49
CA SER A 154 8.77 -28.77 0.95
C SER A 154 9.92 -28.18 1.77
N GLU A 155 11.16 -28.28 1.26
CA GLU A 155 12.36 -27.71 1.90
C GLU A 155 12.35 -26.19 1.84
N SER A 156 11.98 -25.63 0.70
CA SER A 156 11.85 -24.18 0.49
C SER A 156 10.79 -23.55 1.43
N SER A 157 9.65 -24.20 1.55
CA SER A 157 8.57 -23.79 2.44
C SER A 157 8.98 -23.87 3.93
N ALA A 158 9.70 -24.94 4.32
CA ALA A 158 10.20 -25.10 5.69
C ALA A 158 11.27 -24.06 6.03
N ALA A 159 12.20 -23.79 5.13
CA ALA A 159 13.25 -22.79 5.31
C ALA A 159 12.65 -21.36 5.44
N LEU A 160 11.71 -20.99 4.59
CA LEU A 160 11.06 -19.66 4.64
C LEU A 160 10.23 -19.44 5.92
N ARG A 161 9.71 -20.50 6.54
CA ARG A 161 9.02 -20.40 7.84
C ARG A 161 9.96 -20.12 9.01
N GLN A 162 11.23 -20.52 8.91
CA GLN A 162 12.25 -20.31 9.94
C GLN A 162 12.95 -18.96 9.84
N VAL A 163 12.83 -18.29 8.68
CA VAL A 163 13.47 -16.99 8.44
C VAL A 163 12.45 -15.87 8.68
N GLY A 164 12.69 -15.07 9.72
CA GLY A 164 11.99 -13.80 9.93
C GLY A 164 12.61 -12.71 9.06
N GLY A 165 11.81 -11.69 8.71
CA GLY A 165 12.26 -10.50 7.98
C GLY A 165 11.08 -9.81 7.30
N ASN A 166 11.15 -8.48 7.23
CA ASN A 166 10.12 -7.63 6.61
C ASN A 166 10.39 -7.38 5.12
N ASP A 167 11.43 -7.98 4.55
CA ASP A 167 11.85 -7.79 3.16
C ASP A 167 12.07 -9.14 2.48
N ALA A 168 11.45 -9.30 1.30
CA ALA A 168 11.54 -10.49 0.45
C ALA A 168 12.98 -10.93 0.16
N GLN A 169 13.88 -9.95 -0.10
CA GLN A 169 15.29 -10.25 -0.37
C GLN A 169 16.03 -10.77 0.87
N ALA A 170 15.74 -10.23 2.05
CA ALA A 170 16.31 -10.69 3.31
C ALA A 170 15.84 -12.11 3.63
N ARG A 171 14.53 -12.37 3.44
CA ARG A 171 13.93 -13.70 3.61
C ARG A 171 14.51 -14.73 2.63
N LEU A 172 14.65 -14.38 1.35
CA LEU A 172 15.25 -15.25 0.34
C LEU A 172 16.70 -15.60 0.68
N ARG A 173 17.50 -14.60 1.05
CA ARG A 173 18.90 -14.80 1.46
C ARG A 173 19.02 -15.68 2.70
N GLY A 174 18.15 -15.47 3.69
CA GLY A 174 18.10 -16.29 4.89
C GLY A 174 17.75 -17.75 4.60
N ALA A 175 16.73 -17.99 3.76
CA ALA A 175 16.32 -19.31 3.33
C ALA A 175 17.41 -20.04 2.53
N LEU A 176 18.08 -19.33 1.61
CA LEU A 176 19.24 -19.90 0.86
C LEU A 176 20.37 -20.31 1.79
N LYS A 177 20.67 -19.49 2.82
CA LYS A 177 21.72 -19.83 3.81
C LYS A 177 21.36 -21.08 4.61
N LEU A 178 20.10 -21.27 5.00
CA LEU A 178 19.63 -22.46 5.68
C LEU A 178 19.71 -23.68 4.76
N LEU A 179 19.24 -23.58 3.53
CA LEU A 179 19.22 -24.67 2.55
C LEU A 179 20.63 -25.08 2.09
N SER A 180 21.53 -24.11 1.89
CA SER A 180 22.92 -24.38 1.52
C SER A 180 23.75 -24.99 2.67
N GLY A 181 23.38 -24.72 3.92
CA GLY A 181 24.00 -25.30 5.11
C GLY A 181 23.52 -26.71 5.45
N ALA A 182 22.37 -27.15 4.91
CA ALA A 182 21.80 -28.48 5.11
C ALA A 182 22.29 -29.52 4.09
N THR A 183 23.11 -29.11 3.10
CA THR A 183 23.65 -29.99 2.05
C THR A 183 25.10 -30.43 2.33
N LYS A 184 25.42 -30.68 3.60
CA LYS A 184 26.69 -31.33 4.01
C LYS A 184 26.41 -32.63 4.74
#